data_bb7218cf8392ea0a3b6bb24b87735215
#
_entry.id   bb7218cf8392ea0a3b6bb24b87735215
#
_cell.length_a   1.000
_cell.length_b   1.000
_cell.length_c   1.000
_cell.angle_alpha   90.00
_cell.angle_beta   90.00
_cell.angle_gamma   90.00
#
_symmetry.space_group_name_H-M   'P 1'
#
loop_
_entity.id
_entity.type
_entity.pdbx_description
1 polymer ?
#
loop_
_entity_poly.entity_id
_entity_poly.type
_entity_poly.pdbx_seq_one_letter_code
_entity_poly.pdbx_strand_id
1 'polypeptide(L)'
;SRNNAATGKVVRVIGAGDSSNLEIDLIVAQHKLETEFSDQALDEADACVLDVAGALASGYRDIRDRFVFTIDPVDARDYDDALSVEVEGEHVHLGVHIADVSGYVPFDSALDGEARRRGCSVYLVDRVIPMLPEALSNQLCSLVPARERLAMSVDITLRKSDGQVLAYEIFPSVIASNARLSYDQAQALIDPAPHDLIDAFRKEAAPFGAVELDDE
;
A
#
# COMPACT_ATOMS: atom_id res chain seq x y z
N SER A 1 -42.93 -38.04 20.10
CA SER A 1 -42.05 -36.95 19.65
C SER A 1 -40.88 -36.87 20.64
N ARG A 2 -39.69 -37.33 20.21
CA ARG A 2 -38.46 -37.13 20.99
C ARG A 2 -38.04 -35.67 20.84
N ASN A 3 -38.06 -34.91 21.96
CA ASN A 3 -37.39 -33.61 22.04
C ASN A 3 -35.89 -33.81 21.84
N ASN A 4 -35.40 -33.60 20.61
CA ASN A 4 -34.00 -33.45 20.37
C ASN A 4 -33.60 -32.03 20.84
N ALA A 5 -33.36 -31.87 22.16
CA ALA A 5 -32.68 -30.70 22.65
C ALA A 5 -31.24 -30.74 22.15
N ALA A 6 -30.83 -29.74 21.39
CA ALA A 6 -29.45 -29.59 21.01
C ALA A 6 -28.60 -29.38 22.28
N THR A 7 -27.58 -30.22 22.47
CA THR A 7 -26.60 -30.08 23.55
C THR A 7 -25.29 -29.59 22.96
N GLY A 8 -24.70 -28.60 23.60
CA GLY A 8 -23.42 -28.04 23.14
C GLY A 8 -22.64 -27.46 24.31
N LYS A 9 -21.35 -27.20 24.09
CA LYS A 9 -20.47 -26.47 25.00
C LYS A 9 -20.26 -25.06 24.45
N VAL A 10 -20.50 -24.05 25.26
CA VAL A 10 -20.10 -22.68 24.91
C VAL A 10 -18.59 -22.61 24.88
N VAL A 11 -18.02 -22.31 23.72
CA VAL A 11 -16.55 -22.19 23.52
C VAL A 11 -16.08 -20.75 23.52
N ARG A 12 -17.00 -19.80 23.18
CA ARG A 12 -16.69 -18.37 23.15
C ARG A 12 -18.00 -17.56 23.28
N VAL A 13 -17.95 -16.44 23.98
CA VAL A 13 -19.00 -15.42 23.99
C VAL A 13 -18.53 -14.32 23.03
N ILE A 14 -19.33 -14.03 21.99
CA ILE A 14 -18.97 -13.07 20.94
C ILE A 14 -19.27 -11.65 21.39
N GLY A 15 -20.39 -11.44 22.12
CA GLY A 15 -20.77 -10.13 22.65
C GLY A 15 -22.08 -10.18 23.40
N ALA A 16 -22.46 -9.06 24.06
CA ALA A 16 -23.78 -8.88 24.66
C ALA A 16 -24.78 -8.40 23.60
N GLY A 17 -26.04 -8.80 23.71
CA GLY A 17 -27.07 -8.54 22.70
C GLY A 17 -27.46 -7.07 22.47
N ASP A 18 -26.91 -6.15 23.27
CA ASP A 18 -27.06 -4.69 23.19
C ASP A 18 -25.81 -3.96 22.69
N SER A 19 -24.77 -4.70 22.28
CA SER A 19 -23.53 -4.11 21.72
C SER A 19 -23.79 -3.57 20.31
N SER A 20 -23.41 -2.32 20.05
CA SER A 20 -23.53 -1.67 18.73
C SER A 20 -22.77 -2.38 17.62
N ASN A 21 -21.71 -3.15 17.97
CA ASN A 21 -20.85 -3.83 17.02
C ASN A 21 -21.09 -5.34 16.95
N LEU A 22 -22.18 -5.84 17.62
CA LEU A 22 -22.44 -7.28 17.69
C LEU A 22 -22.59 -7.92 16.31
N GLU A 23 -23.21 -7.23 15.35
CA GLU A 23 -23.41 -7.76 14.00
C GLU A 23 -22.07 -7.96 13.28
N ILE A 24 -21.13 -7.02 13.45
CA ILE A 24 -19.79 -7.11 12.87
C ILE A 24 -18.99 -8.24 13.53
N ASP A 25 -19.06 -8.34 14.87
CA ASP A 25 -18.41 -9.41 15.61
C ASP A 25 -18.95 -10.81 15.24
N LEU A 26 -20.26 -10.90 14.92
CA LEU A 26 -20.87 -12.12 14.41
C LEU A 26 -20.34 -12.47 13.01
N ILE A 27 -20.18 -11.50 12.12
CA ILE A 27 -19.58 -11.68 10.78
C ILE A 27 -18.15 -12.20 10.93
N VAL A 28 -17.33 -11.55 11.76
CA VAL A 28 -15.95 -11.96 12.06
C VAL A 28 -15.90 -13.41 12.53
N ALA A 29 -16.78 -13.76 13.49
CA ALA A 29 -16.84 -15.12 14.02
C ALA A 29 -17.34 -16.15 13.01
N GLN A 30 -18.36 -15.81 12.21
CA GLN A 30 -18.93 -16.67 11.17
C GLN A 30 -17.91 -17.00 10.09
N HIS A 31 -17.14 -16.01 9.68
CA HIS A 31 -16.09 -16.16 8.66
C HIS A 31 -14.76 -16.64 9.24
N LYS A 32 -14.69 -16.84 10.57
CA LYS A 32 -13.48 -17.29 11.28
C LYS A 32 -12.26 -16.41 11.00
N LEU A 33 -12.48 -15.10 10.90
CA LEU A 33 -11.38 -14.17 10.68
C LEU A 33 -10.47 -14.12 11.92
N GLU A 34 -9.18 -14.26 11.70
CA GLU A 34 -8.15 -14.16 12.74
C GLU A 34 -7.93 -12.67 13.04
N THR A 35 -8.33 -12.20 14.22
CA THR A 35 -8.24 -10.79 14.62
C THR A 35 -6.94 -10.44 15.35
N GLU A 36 -6.22 -11.44 15.85
CA GLU A 36 -4.97 -11.27 16.59
C GLU A 36 -3.83 -11.97 15.86
N PHE A 37 -2.65 -11.42 15.96
CA PHE A 37 -1.42 -12.07 15.52
C PHE A 37 -0.81 -12.87 16.67
N SER A 38 -0.03 -13.90 16.36
CA SER A 38 0.78 -14.59 17.35
C SER A 38 1.90 -13.68 17.87
N ASP A 39 2.31 -13.90 19.14
CA ASP A 39 3.43 -13.16 19.71
C ASP A 39 4.69 -13.28 18.85
N GLN A 40 4.95 -14.46 18.27
CA GLN A 40 6.10 -14.68 17.42
C GLN A 40 6.04 -13.84 16.13
N ALA A 41 4.87 -13.71 15.49
CA ALA A 41 4.72 -12.89 14.28
C ALA A 41 4.86 -11.38 14.61
N LEU A 42 4.39 -10.96 15.79
CA LEU A 42 4.58 -9.59 16.27
C LEU A 42 6.05 -9.31 16.56
N ASP A 43 6.76 -10.20 17.25
CA ASP A 43 8.19 -10.07 17.54
C ASP A 43 9.02 -10.00 16.25
N GLU A 44 8.69 -10.83 15.24
CA GLU A 44 9.33 -10.79 13.92
C GLU A 44 9.06 -9.47 13.19
N ALA A 45 7.83 -8.95 13.25
CA ALA A 45 7.48 -7.67 12.63
C ALA A 45 8.20 -6.49 13.31
N ASP A 46 8.27 -6.48 14.64
CA ASP A 46 8.94 -5.43 15.41
C ASP A 46 10.47 -5.46 15.24
N ALA A 47 11.03 -6.61 14.90
CA ALA A 47 12.45 -6.75 14.59
C ALA A 47 12.83 -6.29 13.18
N CYS A 48 11.85 -6.06 12.29
CA CYS A 48 12.10 -5.58 10.94
C CYS A 48 12.66 -4.15 10.96
N VAL A 49 13.72 -3.93 10.19
CA VAL A 49 14.33 -2.61 10.01
C VAL A 49 14.61 -2.34 8.53
N LEU A 50 14.52 -1.09 8.14
CA LEU A 50 14.93 -0.66 6.81
C LEU A 50 16.46 -0.57 6.75
N ASP A 51 17.08 -1.42 5.94
CA ASP A 51 18.50 -1.36 5.62
C ASP A 51 18.71 -0.96 4.16
N VAL A 52 18.72 0.35 3.90
CA VAL A 52 18.94 0.91 2.55
C VAL A 52 20.32 0.54 2.01
N ALA A 53 21.36 0.57 2.84
CA ALA A 53 22.70 0.27 2.39
C ALA A 53 22.86 -1.20 1.98
N GLY A 54 22.28 -2.11 2.77
CA GLY A 54 22.22 -3.54 2.45
C GLY A 54 21.39 -3.82 1.20
N ALA A 55 20.24 -3.15 1.04
CA ALA A 55 19.40 -3.27 -0.15
C ALA A 55 20.16 -2.85 -1.42
N LEU A 56 20.80 -1.69 -1.43
CA LEU A 56 21.60 -1.22 -2.57
C LEU A 56 22.77 -2.16 -2.86
N ALA A 57 23.44 -2.67 -1.83
CA ALA A 57 24.53 -3.65 -2.00
C ALA A 57 24.02 -4.99 -2.55
N SER A 58 22.76 -5.36 -2.33
CA SER A 58 22.13 -6.59 -2.84
C SER A 58 21.51 -6.45 -4.22
N GLY A 59 21.58 -5.26 -4.85
CA GLY A 59 21.16 -5.03 -6.22
C GLY A 59 19.87 -4.24 -6.40
N TYR A 60 19.30 -3.66 -5.32
CA TYR A 60 18.24 -2.67 -5.46
C TYR A 60 18.79 -1.43 -6.16
N ARG A 61 18.02 -0.86 -7.08
CA ARG A 61 18.38 0.40 -7.75
C ARG A 61 18.02 1.59 -6.87
N ASP A 62 18.92 2.56 -6.79
CA ASP A 62 18.64 3.83 -6.16
C ASP A 62 17.90 4.75 -7.13
N ILE A 63 16.62 5.01 -6.88
CA ILE A 63 15.79 5.93 -7.67
C ILE A 63 15.13 6.98 -6.79
N ARG A 64 15.75 7.30 -5.63
CA ARG A 64 15.26 8.30 -4.67
C ARG A 64 15.28 9.74 -5.22
N ASP A 65 15.96 9.97 -6.33
CA ASP A 65 16.01 11.23 -7.06
C ASP A 65 14.81 11.46 -7.99
N ARG A 66 13.98 10.43 -8.23
CA ARG A 66 12.76 10.57 -9.02
C ARG A 66 11.66 11.22 -8.22
N PHE A 67 10.81 12.00 -8.91
CA PHE A 67 9.56 12.45 -8.32
C PHE A 67 8.55 11.32 -8.26
N VAL A 68 8.30 10.83 -7.06
CA VAL A 68 7.38 9.71 -6.79
C VAL A 68 6.22 10.21 -5.93
N PHE A 69 5.00 9.78 -6.25
CA PHE A 69 3.79 10.16 -5.51
C PHE A 69 2.80 9.01 -5.41
N THR A 70 1.94 9.03 -4.38
CA THR A 70 0.84 8.08 -4.21
C THR A 70 -0.50 8.75 -4.45
N ILE A 71 -1.54 7.97 -4.81
CA ILE A 71 -2.93 8.43 -4.99
C ILE A 71 -3.84 7.47 -4.25
N ASP A 72 -4.39 7.91 -3.11
CA ASP A 72 -5.09 7.07 -2.17
C ASP A 72 -6.35 7.74 -1.60
N PRO A 73 -7.27 7.00 -0.96
CA PRO A 73 -8.32 7.60 -0.14
C PRO A 73 -7.74 8.53 0.93
N VAL A 74 -8.50 9.56 1.31
CA VAL A 74 -8.04 10.58 2.27
C VAL A 74 -7.64 10.02 3.62
N ASP A 75 -8.26 8.93 4.04
CA ASP A 75 -8.08 8.23 5.31
C ASP A 75 -7.17 7.00 5.24
N ALA A 76 -6.61 6.68 4.05
CA ALA A 76 -5.65 5.59 3.89
C ALA A 76 -4.38 5.84 4.72
N ARG A 77 -3.77 4.74 5.20
CA ARG A 77 -2.52 4.72 5.97
C ARG A 77 -1.50 3.74 5.41
N ASP A 78 -1.95 2.82 4.59
CA ASP A 78 -1.23 1.75 3.93
C ASP A 78 -1.09 2.09 2.44
N TYR A 79 -0.07 2.89 2.11
CA TYR A 79 0.22 3.26 0.72
C TYR A 79 1.06 2.17 0.08
N ASP A 80 0.40 1.25 -0.62
CA ASP A 80 1.05 0.07 -1.19
C ASP A 80 1.64 0.33 -2.57
N ASP A 81 1.12 1.34 -3.29
CA ASP A 81 1.58 1.69 -4.63
C ASP A 81 1.86 3.18 -4.78
N ALA A 82 2.85 3.48 -5.62
CA ALA A 82 3.24 4.83 -5.98
C ALA A 82 3.58 4.91 -7.46
N LEU A 83 3.54 6.10 -8.00
CA LEU A 83 3.78 6.40 -9.40
C LEU A 83 4.91 7.41 -9.56
N SER A 84 5.61 7.32 -10.69
CA SER A 84 6.44 8.39 -11.22
C SER A 84 6.19 8.55 -12.72
N VAL A 85 6.22 9.76 -13.22
CA VAL A 85 5.97 10.04 -14.64
C VAL A 85 7.01 11.06 -15.12
N GLU A 86 7.62 10.76 -16.27
CA GLU A 86 8.54 11.67 -16.96
C GLU A 86 8.19 11.67 -18.45
N VAL A 87 8.18 12.84 -19.06
CA VAL A 87 7.92 13.00 -20.51
C VAL A 87 9.20 13.40 -21.21
N GLU A 88 9.66 12.56 -22.15
CA GLU A 88 10.82 12.82 -22.95
C GLU A 88 10.48 12.75 -24.46
N GLY A 89 10.28 13.90 -25.07
CA GLY A 89 9.89 13.99 -26.49
C GLY A 89 8.58 13.25 -26.78
N GLU A 90 8.66 12.22 -27.63
CA GLU A 90 7.50 11.37 -27.99
C GLU A 90 7.29 10.18 -27.05
N HIS A 91 8.01 10.11 -25.92
CA HIS A 91 7.89 9.03 -24.96
C HIS A 91 7.38 9.53 -23.60
N VAL A 92 6.63 8.68 -22.94
CA VAL A 92 6.26 8.83 -21.54
C VAL A 92 6.88 7.67 -20.78
N HIS A 93 7.69 7.97 -19.78
CA HIS A 93 8.24 7.00 -18.85
C HIS A 93 7.37 6.96 -17.60
N LEU A 94 6.60 5.88 -17.46
CA LEU A 94 5.75 5.64 -16.32
C LEU A 94 6.43 4.65 -15.38
N GLY A 95 6.74 5.07 -14.17
CA GLY A 95 7.16 4.19 -13.09
C GLY A 95 5.96 3.78 -12.24
N VAL A 96 5.84 2.49 -11.95
CA VAL A 96 4.91 1.94 -10.97
C VAL A 96 5.73 1.27 -9.87
N HIS A 97 5.56 1.69 -8.64
CA HIS A 97 6.38 1.28 -7.50
C HIS A 97 5.48 0.64 -6.45
N ILE A 98 5.63 -0.65 -6.22
CA ILE A 98 4.86 -1.42 -5.24
C ILE A 98 5.73 -1.66 -4.01
N ALA A 99 5.19 -1.42 -2.82
CA ALA A 99 5.88 -1.68 -1.55
C ALA A 99 6.47 -3.10 -1.53
N ASP A 100 7.78 -3.23 -1.33
CA ASP A 100 8.44 -4.54 -1.31
C ASP A 100 8.35 -5.18 0.08
N VAL A 101 7.18 -5.75 0.36
CA VAL A 101 6.91 -6.49 1.60
C VAL A 101 7.87 -7.68 1.75
N SER A 102 8.23 -8.32 0.63
CA SER A 102 9.12 -9.49 0.63
C SER A 102 10.54 -9.18 1.10
N GLY A 103 10.96 -7.92 1.01
CA GLY A 103 12.23 -7.44 1.56
C GLY A 103 12.28 -7.45 3.09
N TYR A 104 11.13 -7.51 3.75
CA TYR A 104 11.01 -7.51 5.23
C TYR A 104 10.53 -8.84 5.80
N VAL A 105 9.74 -9.62 5.03
CA VAL A 105 9.11 -10.86 5.50
C VAL A 105 9.85 -12.07 4.94
N PRO A 106 10.71 -12.74 5.75
CA PRO A 106 11.41 -13.93 5.29
C PRO A 106 10.44 -15.07 4.98
N PHE A 107 10.71 -15.79 3.90
CA PHE A 107 9.95 -16.95 3.51
C PHE A 107 9.96 -18.03 4.62
N ASP A 108 8.80 -18.66 4.88
CA ASP A 108 8.56 -19.65 5.95
C ASP A 108 8.79 -19.13 7.39
N SER A 109 8.86 -17.82 7.63
CA SER A 109 8.80 -17.23 8.96
C SER A 109 7.39 -17.37 9.59
N ALA A 110 7.25 -17.11 10.89
CA ALA A 110 5.93 -17.08 11.54
C ALA A 110 5.03 -16.00 10.92
N LEU A 111 5.62 -14.84 10.63
CA LEU A 111 4.96 -13.73 9.98
C LEU A 111 4.47 -14.09 8.56
N ASP A 112 5.30 -14.74 7.73
CA ASP A 112 4.90 -15.26 6.42
C ASP A 112 3.79 -16.30 6.53
N GLY A 113 3.90 -17.21 7.51
CA GLY A 113 2.87 -18.23 7.77
C GLY A 113 1.53 -17.61 8.13
N GLU A 114 1.50 -16.52 8.92
CA GLU A 114 0.26 -15.80 9.23
C GLU A 114 -0.28 -15.03 8.03
N ALA A 115 0.55 -14.31 7.31
CA ALA A 115 0.16 -13.59 6.12
C ALA A 115 -0.50 -14.51 5.09
N ARG A 116 0.06 -15.72 4.87
CA ARG A 116 -0.52 -16.72 3.98
C ARG A 116 -1.87 -17.26 4.47
N ARG A 117 -2.05 -17.44 5.78
CA ARG A 117 -3.34 -17.91 6.32
C ARG A 117 -4.42 -16.85 6.18
N ARG A 118 -4.08 -15.57 6.40
CA ARG A 118 -4.99 -14.44 6.28
C ARG A 118 -5.33 -14.17 4.80
N GLY A 119 -4.34 -14.21 3.91
CA GLY A 119 -4.48 -14.07 2.46
C GLY A 119 -4.72 -12.65 1.97
N CYS A 120 -5.37 -11.79 2.76
CA CYS A 120 -5.61 -10.37 2.49
C CYS A 120 -5.97 -9.62 3.77
N SER A 121 -5.90 -8.30 3.74
CA SER A 121 -6.56 -7.45 4.74
C SER A 121 -8.07 -7.44 4.52
N VAL A 122 -8.85 -7.40 5.60
CA VAL A 122 -10.31 -7.36 5.55
C VAL A 122 -10.80 -6.03 6.12
N TYR A 123 -11.42 -5.23 5.27
CA TYR A 123 -11.95 -3.91 5.63
C TYR A 123 -13.41 -4.04 6.06
N LEU A 124 -13.67 -3.84 7.34
CA LEU A 124 -15.02 -3.80 7.91
C LEU A 124 -15.47 -2.35 8.10
N VAL A 125 -16.74 -2.14 8.40
CA VAL A 125 -17.31 -0.78 8.53
C VAL A 125 -16.65 0.01 9.67
N ASP A 126 -16.24 -0.68 10.75
CA ASP A 126 -15.73 -0.09 11.99
C ASP A 126 -14.23 -0.32 12.22
N ARG A 127 -13.63 -1.26 11.52
CA ARG A 127 -12.22 -1.65 11.72
C ARG A 127 -11.64 -2.37 10.51
N VAL A 128 -10.31 -2.43 10.45
CA VAL A 128 -9.56 -3.27 9.51
C VAL A 128 -8.96 -4.46 10.28
N ILE A 129 -9.04 -5.65 9.69
CA ILE A 129 -8.29 -6.84 10.13
C ILE A 129 -7.14 -7.00 9.12
N PRO A 130 -5.93 -6.54 9.45
CA PRO A 130 -4.84 -6.49 8.48
C PRO A 130 -4.23 -7.86 8.21
N MET A 131 -3.70 -8.05 7.00
CA MET A 131 -2.92 -9.24 6.63
C MET A 131 -1.57 -9.29 7.34
N LEU A 132 -0.95 -8.12 7.55
CA LEU A 132 0.33 -7.95 8.23
C LEU A 132 0.18 -7.04 9.45
N PRO A 133 1.02 -7.18 10.50
CA PRO A 133 1.05 -6.25 11.62
C PRO A 133 1.24 -4.80 11.16
N GLU A 134 0.64 -3.84 11.89
CA GLU A 134 0.70 -2.41 11.54
C GLU A 134 2.13 -1.84 11.51
N ALA A 135 3.07 -2.43 12.26
CA ALA A 135 4.48 -2.08 12.20
C ALA A 135 5.07 -2.23 10.78
N LEU A 136 4.52 -3.16 9.99
CA LEU A 136 4.88 -3.32 8.58
C LEU A 136 3.93 -2.55 7.66
N SER A 137 2.63 -2.87 7.69
CA SER A 137 1.66 -2.34 6.72
C SER A 137 1.57 -0.82 6.75
N ASN A 138 1.53 -0.19 7.95
CA ASN A 138 1.34 1.24 8.08
C ASN A 138 2.66 2.03 8.28
N GLN A 139 3.78 1.35 8.53
CA GLN A 139 5.05 2.00 8.84
C GLN A 139 6.15 1.66 7.84
N LEU A 140 6.72 0.43 7.91
CA LEU A 140 7.91 0.09 7.10
C LEU A 140 7.60 -0.09 5.61
N CYS A 141 6.47 -0.71 5.27
CA CYS A 141 6.09 -0.96 3.87
C CYS A 141 5.38 0.24 3.25
N SER A 142 4.56 0.96 4.01
CA SER A 142 3.78 2.08 3.49
C SER A 142 4.67 3.17 2.84
N LEU A 143 4.39 3.52 1.59
CA LEU A 143 5.17 4.46 0.77
C LEU A 143 4.90 5.92 1.14
N VAL A 144 4.98 6.22 2.45
CA VAL A 144 4.71 7.55 3.01
C VAL A 144 5.68 8.61 2.48
N PRO A 145 5.22 9.87 2.29
CA PRO A 145 6.08 10.95 1.82
C PRO A 145 7.30 11.21 2.71
N ALA A 146 8.40 11.64 2.06
CA ALA A 146 9.67 12.00 2.68
C ALA A 146 10.33 10.86 3.48
N ARG A 147 10.07 9.61 3.12
CA ARG A 147 10.69 8.44 3.72
C ARG A 147 11.24 7.51 2.64
N GLU A 148 12.44 6.97 2.89
CA GLU A 148 13.00 5.92 2.06
C GLU A 148 12.23 4.62 2.26
N ARG A 149 11.97 3.89 1.15
CA ARG A 149 11.21 2.63 1.16
C ARG A 149 11.78 1.67 0.13
N LEU A 150 11.69 0.38 0.43
CA LEU A 150 11.94 -0.67 -0.55
C LEU A 150 10.71 -0.84 -1.41
N ALA A 151 10.92 -0.93 -2.71
CA ALA A 151 9.86 -1.14 -3.67
C ALA A 151 10.27 -2.13 -4.77
N MET A 152 9.30 -2.84 -5.31
CA MET A 152 9.40 -3.50 -6.59
C MET A 152 8.87 -2.54 -7.64
N SER A 153 9.74 -2.12 -8.53
CA SER A 153 9.43 -1.09 -9.54
C SER A 153 9.28 -1.70 -10.93
N VAL A 154 8.34 -1.13 -11.69
CA VAL A 154 8.18 -1.39 -13.12
C VAL A 154 8.32 -0.06 -13.84
N ASP A 155 9.34 0.09 -14.67
CA ASP A 155 9.49 1.21 -15.59
C ASP A 155 8.86 0.83 -16.93
N ILE A 156 7.92 1.63 -17.41
CA ILE A 156 7.18 1.39 -18.66
C ILE A 156 7.42 2.58 -19.59
N THR A 157 7.94 2.32 -20.79
CA THR A 157 8.05 3.33 -21.83
C THR A 157 6.83 3.26 -22.74
N LEU A 158 6.08 4.35 -22.79
CA LEU A 158 4.89 4.50 -23.64
C LEU A 158 5.17 5.45 -24.79
N ARG A 159 4.50 5.23 -25.94
CA ARG A 159 4.43 6.26 -26.98
C ARG A 159 3.38 7.30 -26.60
N LYS A 160 3.76 8.58 -26.56
CA LYS A 160 2.88 9.69 -26.16
C LYS A 160 1.60 9.79 -26.99
N SER A 161 1.69 9.54 -28.31
CA SER A 161 0.59 9.77 -29.23
C SER A 161 -0.58 8.79 -29.11
N ASP A 162 -0.35 7.56 -28.65
CA ASP A 162 -1.37 6.49 -28.61
C ASP A 162 -1.33 5.61 -27.36
N GLY A 163 -0.37 5.88 -26.43
CA GLY A 163 -0.21 5.10 -25.20
C GLY A 163 0.33 3.68 -25.43
N GLN A 164 0.84 3.37 -26.62
CA GLN A 164 1.38 2.03 -26.86
C GLN A 164 2.61 1.77 -26.01
N VAL A 165 2.61 0.63 -25.30
CA VAL A 165 3.80 0.15 -24.55
C VAL A 165 4.87 -0.23 -25.56
N LEU A 166 6.04 0.43 -25.46
CA LEU A 166 7.21 0.18 -26.28
C LEU A 166 8.21 -0.74 -25.59
N ALA A 167 8.39 -0.58 -24.28
CA ALA A 167 9.30 -1.38 -23.45
C ALA A 167 8.83 -1.36 -22.00
N TYR A 168 9.29 -2.33 -21.22
CA TYR A 168 9.18 -2.30 -19.76
C TYR A 168 10.35 -3.04 -19.11
N GLU A 169 10.65 -2.69 -17.88
CA GLU A 169 11.64 -3.36 -17.03
C GLU A 169 11.11 -3.48 -15.60
N ILE A 170 11.36 -4.61 -14.95
CA ILE A 170 10.97 -4.86 -13.56
C ILE A 170 12.24 -5.04 -12.73
N PHE A 171 12.34 -4.30 -11.62
CA PHE A 171 13.52 -4.34 -10.76
C PHE A 171 13.19 -3.94 -9.31
N PRO A 172 13.94 -4.45 -8.32
CA PRO A 172 13.85 -3.96 -6.96
C PRO A 172 14.51 -2.58 -6.85
N SER A 173 13.93 -1.69 -6.05
CA SER A 173 14.38 -0.31 -5.93
C SER A 173 14.29 0.25 -4.52
N VAL A 174 15.06 1.29 -4.26
CA VAL A 174 14.87 2.19 -3.12
C VAL A 174 14.28 3.48 -3.66
N ILE A 175 13.12 3.86 -3.14
CA ILE A 175 12.41 5.09 -3.49
C ILE A 175 12.29 6.03 -2.29
N ALA A 176 11.99 7.29 -2.55
CA ALA A 176 11.53 8.26 -1.56
C ALA A 176 10.32 8.99 -2.16
N SER A 177 9.12 8.71 -1.66
CA SER A 177 7.92 9.39 -2.13
C SER A 177 7.99 10.89 -1.80
N ASN A 178 7.65 11.74 -2.75
CA ASN A 178 7.67 13.20 -2.61
C ASN A 178 6.32 13.76 -2.18
N ALA A 179 5.23 13.13 -2.65
CA ALA A 179 3.88 13.64 -2.41
C ALA A 179 2.89 12.50 -2.22
N ARG A 180 1.80 12.83 -1.52
CA ARG A 180 0.61 12.02 -1.42
C ARG A 180 -0.57 12.83 -1.94
N LEU A 181 -1.31 12.28 -2.87
CA LEU A 181 -2.55 12.86 -3.37
C LEU A 181 -3.75 12.05 -2.85
N SER A 182 -4.85 12.74 -2.56
CA SER A 182 -6.15 12.07 -2.48
C SER A 182 -6.73 11.90 -3.89
N TYR A 183 -7.75 11.02 -4.03
CA TYR A 183 -8.47 10.88 -5.30
C TYR A 183 -9.05 12.21 -5.79
N ASP A 184 -9.57 13.05 -4.87
CA ASP A 184 -10.11 14.35 -5.22
C ASP A 184 -9.02 15.31 -5.72
N GLN A 185 -7.83 15.28 -5.10
CA GLN A 185 -6.68 16.06 -5.54
C GLN A 185 -6.18 15.60 -6.91
N ALA A 186 -6.07 14.28 -7.12
CA ALA A 186 -5.68 13.73 -8.41
C ALA A 186 -6.72 14.06 -9.50
N GLN A 187 -8.01 13.99 -9.18
CA GLN A 187 -9.08 14.38 -10.11
C GLN A 187 -8.99 15.87 -10.47
N ALA A 188 -8.69 16.72 -9.49
CA ALA A 188 -8.51 18.16 -9.72
C ALA A 188 -7.30 18.48 -10.63
N LEU A 189 -6.28 17.60 -10.70
CA LEU A 189 -5.17 17.74 -11.65
C LEU A 189 -5.57 17.35 -13.08
N ILE A 190 -6.55 16.46 -13.24
CA ILE A 190 -7.06 16.01 -14.54
C ILE A 190 -8.09 17.00 -15.09
N ASP A 191 -8.89 17.62 -14.20
CA ASP A 191 -9.91 18.56 -14.59
C ASP A 191 -9.28 19.90 -15.03
N PRO A 192 -9.79 20.56 -16.09
CA PRO A 192 -9.22 21.80 -16.62
C PRO A 192 -9.45 23.03 -15.72
N ALA A 193 -10.12 22.88 -14.58
CA ALA A 193 -10.36 23.99 -13.66
C ALA A 193 -9.12 24.29 -12.79
N PRO A 194 -8.73 25.58 -12.61
CA PRO A 194 -7.63 25.93 -11.72
C PRO A 194 -8.01 25.68 -10.26
N HIS A 195 -7.23 24.86 -9.57
CA HIS A 195 -7.38 24.61 -8.15
C HIS A 195 -6.10 24.98 -7.41
N ASP A 196 -6.20 25.60 -6.24
CA ASP A 196 -5.05 25.99 -5.40
C ASP A 196 -4.16 24.75 -5.07
N LEU A 197 -4.76 23.56 -5.02
CA LEU A 197 -4.06 22.29 -4.77
C LEU A 197 -3.17 21.86 -5.95
N ILE A 198 -3.58 22.15 -7.19
CA ILE A 198 -2.81 21.89 -8.40
C ILE A 198 -1.53 22.72 -8.39
N ASP A 199 -1.63 23.99 -8.03
CA ASP A 199 -0.47 24.90 -8.00
C ASP A 199 0.55 24.48 -6.93
N ALA A 200 0.08 23.99 -5.78
CA ALA A 200 0.96 23.42 -4.76
C ALA A 200 1.70 22.19 -5.26
N PHE A 201 0.99 21.24 -5.87
CA PHE A 201 1.59 20.03 -6.44
C PHE A 201 2.55 20.33 -7.58
N ARG A 202 2.17 21.19 -8.54
CA ARG A 202 3.05 21.65 -9.63
C ARG A 202 4.34 22.27 -9.11
N LYS A 203 4.27 23.04 -8.03
CA LYS A 203 5.43 23.68 -7.40
C LYS A 203 6.36 22.64 -6.75
N GLU A 204 5.83 21.61 -6.13
CA GLU A 204 6.61 20.51 -5.55
C GLU A 204 7.21 19.63 -6.64
N ALA A 205 6.48 19.38 -7.72
CA ALA A 205 6.93 18.57 -8.85
C ALA A 205 7.94 19.28 -9.77
N ALA A 206 7.90 20.60 -9.87
CA ALA A 206 8.73 21.39 -10.79
C ALA A 206 10.25 21.13 -10.73
N PRO A 207 10.88 20.93 -9.55
CA PRO A 207 12.31 20.62 -9.48
C PRO A 207 12.70 19.28 -10.13
N PHE A 208 11.73 18.36 -10.32
CA PHE A 208 11.94 17.01 -10.85
C PHE A 208 11.56 16.89 -12.33
N GLY A 209 11.17 18.00 -12.98
CA GLY A 209 10.78 17.99 -14.40
C GLY A 209 9.42 17.35 -14.66
N ALA A 210 8.60 17.16 -13.63
CA ALA A 210 7.30 16.51 -13.76
C ALA A 210 6.27 17.44 -14.41
N VAL A 211 5.82 17.01 -15.56
CA VAL A 211 4.57 17.30 -16.29
C VAL A 211 4.15 18.78 -16.38
N GLU A 212 4.46 19.42 -17.50
CA GLU A 212 3.60 20.46 -18.05
C GLU A 212 2.29 19.79 -18.49
N LEU A 213 1.23 19.97 -17.74
CA LEU A 213 -0.12 19.70 -18.22
C LEU A 213 -0.41 20.79 -19.26
N ASP A 214 -0.47 20.41 -20.53
CA ASP A 214 -0.88 21.34 -21.60
C ASP A 214 -2.29 21.85 -21.30
N ASP A 215 -2.46 23.16 -21.29
CA ASP A 215 -3.74 23.87 -21.13
C ASP A 215 -4.57 23.83 -22.44
N GLU A 216 -4.72 22.65 -23.10
CA GLU A 216 -5.63 22.50 -24.26
C GLU A 216 -6.79 21.55 -23.93
#